data_4ae25dbbf9ed3f80a684af7c13ce3f89
#
_entry.id   4ae25dbbf9ed3f80a684af7c13ce3f89
#
_cell.length_a   1.000
_cell.length_b   1.000
_cell.length_c   1.000
_cell.angle_alpha   90.00
_cell.angle_beta   90.00
_cell.angle_gamma   90.00
#
_symmetry.space_group_name_H-M   'P 1'
#
loop_
_entity.id
_entity.type
_entity.pdbx_description
1 polymer ?
#
loop_
_entity_poly.entity_id
_entity_poly.type
_entity_poly.pdbx_seq_one_letter_code
_entity_poly.pdbx_strand_id
1 'polypeptide(L)'
;AMRKMHFMMRAKALVAFPGGFGTLDELFEVITLVQTRKAKPVPIILFGSDYWKRLIDMDVLVAEGAISPEDLNLFQYVDDPQAAWDIIRDFYALTAPSG
;
A
#
# COMPACT_ATOMS: atom_id res chain seq x y z
N ALA A 1 -5.06 -19.62 3.50
CA ALA A 1 -4.39 -18.71 4.08
C ALA A 1 -3.83 -17.59 3.27
N MET A 2 -3.35 -17.78 2.12
CA MET A 2 -2.88 -16.66 1.42
C MET A 2 -3.78 -16.23 0.35
N ARG A 3 -4.94 -16.72 0.35
CA ARG A 3 -5.79 -16.36 -0.70
C ARG A 3 -6.11 -14.93 -0.74
N LYS A 4 -6.07 -14.24 0.35
CA LYS A 4 -6.49 -12.91 0.32
C LYS A 4 -5.64 -12.02 -0.52
N MET A 5 -4.45 -12.42 -0.79
CA MET A 5 -3.60 -11.54 -1.53
C MET A 5 -3.73 -11.67 -3.01
N HIS A 6 -4.22 -12.77 -3.46
CA HIS A 6 -4.31 -12.95 -4.86
C HIS A 6 -5.29 -12.05 -5.53
N PHE A 7 -6.41 -11.78 -4.87
CA PHE A 7 -7.37 -10.97 -5.54
C PHE A 7 -6.89 -9.55 -5.60
N MET A 8 -5.88 -9.22 -4.82
CA MET A 8 -5.38 -7.88 -4.87
C MET A 8 -4.75 -7.56 -6.20
N MET A 9 -4.23 -8.55 -6.86
CA MET A 9 -3.62 -8.30 -8.15
C MET A 9 -4.65 -7.89 -9.17
N ARG A 10 -5.87 -8.32 -8.97
CA ARG A 10 -6.92 -8.00 -9.89
C ARG A 10 -7.73 -6.85 -9.41
N ALA A 11 -7.65 -6.58 -8.14
CA ALA A 11 -8.40 -5.49 -7.57
C ALA A 11 -7.77 -4.19 -7.94
N LYS A 12 -8.45 -3.14 -7.65
CA LYS A 12 -7.97 -1.82 -7.95
C LYS A 12 -7.23 -1.19 -6.79
N ALA A 13 -6.97 -1.92 -5.73
CA ALA A 13 -6.29 -1.41 -4.57
C ALA A 13 -5.81 -2.55 -3.70
N LEU A 14 -4.79 -2.29 -2.92
CA LEU A 14 -4.32 -3.22 -1.91
C LEU A 14 -4.63 -2.60 -0.55
N VAL A 15 -5.43 -3.30 0.25
CA VAL A 15 -5.68 -2.87 1.62
C VAL A 15 -5.10 -3.94 2.53
N ALA A 16 -4.09 -3.57 3.31
CA ALA A 16 -3.42 -4.51 4.19
C ALA A 16 -3.87 -4.25 5.62
N PHE A 17 -4.49 -5.24 6.22
CA PHE A 17 -4.89 -5.19 7.62
C PHE A 17 -3.77 -5.77 8.49
N PRO A 18 -3.77 -5.49 9.79
CA PRO A 18 -2.75 -6.08 10.64
C PRO A 18 -2.67 -7.59 10.45
N GLY A 19 -1.47 -8.09 10.25
CA GLY A 19 -1.28 -9.51 9.99
C GLY A 19 0.15 -9.91 10.23
N GLY A 20 0.47 -11.13 9.86
CA GLY A 20 1.79 -11.70 10.11
C GLY A 20 2.69 -11.70 8.89
N PHE A 21 3.58 -12.68 8.86
CA PHE A 21 4.61 -12.72 7.82
C PHE A 21 4.06 -12.83 6.41
N GLY A 22 2.99 -13.58 6.23
CA GLY A 22 2.41 -13.69 4.89
C GLY A 22 1.87 -12.37 4.39
N THR A 23 1.24 -11.60 5.28
CA THR A 23 0.75 -10.29 4.92
C THR A 23 1.88 -9.36 4.57
N LEU A 24 2.96 -9.41 5.36
CA LEU A 24 4.12 -8.56 5.10
C LEU A 24 4.78 -8.92 3.79
N ASP A 25 4.90 -10.21 3.52
CA ASP A 25 5.53 -10.66 2.30
C ASP A 25 4.78 -10.13 1.08
N GLU A 26 3.48 -10.28 1.08
CA GLU A 26 2.71 -9.84 -0.08
C GLU A 26 2.63 -8.33 -0.19
N LEU A 27 2.55 -7.64 0.94
CA LEU A 27 2.54 -6.20 0.95
C LEU A 27 3.81 -5.65 0.31
N PHE A 28 4.96 -6.15 0.76
CA PHE A 28 6.21 -5.62 0.25
C PHE A 28 6.49 -6.07 -1.18
N GLU A 29 5.96 -7.19 -1.57
CA GLU A 29 6.07 -7.59 -2.95
C GLU A 29 5.34 -6.59 -3.86
N VAL A 30 4.13 -6.21 -3.50
CA VAL A 30 3.36 -5.25 -4.29
C VAL A 30 4.04 -3.88 -4.29
N ILE A 31 4.49 -3.43 -3.12
CA ILE A 31 5.18 -2.14 -3.03
C ILE A 31 6.41 -2.14 -3.94
N THR A 32 7.16 -3.22 -3.90
CA THR A 32 8.38 -3.32 -4.71
C THR A 32 8.07 -3.31 -6.19
N LEU A 33 7.03 -4.02 -6.59
CA LEU A 33 6.67 -4.03 -8.01
C LEU A 33 6.25 -2.66 -8.51
N VAL A 34 5.53 -1.92 -7.69
CA VAL A 34 5.13 -0.56 -8.07
C VAL A 34 6.34 0.37 -8.04
N GLN A 35 7.17 0.25 -7.00
CA GLN A 35 8.34 1.09 -6.87
C GLN A 35 9.29 0.93 -8.05
N THR A 36 9.48 -0.29 -8.51
CA THR A 36 10.39 -0.58 -9.61
C THR A 36 9.73 -0.49 -10.97
N ARG A 37 8.47 -0.07 -10.99
CA ARG A 37 7.70 0.13 -12.22
C ARG A 37 7.45 -1.15 -12.99
N LYS A 38 7.47 -2.27 -12.29
CA LYS A 38 7.10 -3.54 -12.89
C LYS A 38 5.61 -3.78 -12.83
N ALA A 39 4.89 -2.99 -12.05
CA ALA A 39 3.46 -3.02 -12.01
C ALA A 39 2.93 -1.60 -12.04
N LYS A 40 1.70 -1.45 -12.50
CA LYS A 40 1.08 -0.13 -12.54
C LYS A 40 0.76 0.33 -11.13
N PRO A 41 0.83 1.63 -10.87
CA PRO A 41 0.48 2.13 -9.54
C PRO A 41 -0.95 1.81 -9.17
N VAL A 42 -1.14 1.40 -7.93
CA VAL A 42 -2.46 1.19 -7.34
C VAL A 42 -2.42 1.80 -5.94
N PRO A 43 -3.57 2.18 -5.38
CA PRO A 43 -3.57 2.64 -4.00
C PRO A 43 -3.16 1.50 -3.09
N ILE A 44 -2.22 1.77 -2.19
CA ILE A 44 -1.78 0.80 -1.20
C ILE A 44 -2.09 1.39 0.15
N ILE A 45 -2.95 0.74 0.90
CA ILE A 45 -3.48 1.26 2.14
C ILE A 45 -3.11 0.34 3.29
N LEU A 46 -2.48 0.91 4.32
CA LEU A 46 -2.15 0.18 5.53
C LEU A 46 -3.19 0.53 6.57
N PHE A 47 -4.13 -0.38 6.77
CA PHE A 47 -5.24 -0.15 7.67
C PHE A 47 -4.81 -0.46 9.11
N GLY A 48 -5.01 0.51 10.01
CA GLY A 48 -4.57 0.37 11.38
C GLY A 48 -3.21 1.05 11.57
N SER A 49 -3.20 2.37 11.54
CA SER A 49 -1.94 3.12 11.54
C SER A 49 -1.06 2.80 12.75
N ASP A 50 -1.67 2.60 13.92
CA ASP A 50 -0.88 2.32 15.11
C ASP A 50 -0.11 1.01 14.96
N TYR A 51 -0.77 -0.02 14.47
CA TYR A 51 -0.10 -1.30 14.28
C TYR A 51 1.06 -1.18 13.31
N TRP A 52 0.82 -0.58 12.17
CA TRP A 52 1.83 -0.52 11.11
C TRP A 52 3.01 0.36 11.50
N LYS A 53 2.74 1.47 12.19
CA LYS A 53 3.83 2.36 12.58
C LYS A 53 4.66 1.79 13.71
N ARG A 54 4.06 1.00 14.59
CA ARG A 54 4.82 0.33 15.63
C ARG A 54 5.64 -0.82 15.09
N LEU A 55 5.12 -1.46 14.06
CA LEU A 55 5.79 -2.61 13.49
C LEU A 55 6.98 -2.22 12.63
N ILE A 56 6.82 -1.22 11.80
CA ILE A 56 7.83 -0.83 10.84
C ILE A 56 8.01 0.69 10.86
N ASP A 57 9.23 1.11 11.05
CA ASP A 57 9.56 2.52 10.96
C ASP A 57 10.07 2.79 9.54
N MET A 58 9.19 3.23 8.68
CA MET A 58 9.54 3.45 7.28
C MET A 58 10.54 4.58 7.11
N ASP A 59 10.59 5.51 8.05
CA ASP A 59 11.55 6.61 7.96
C ASP A 59 12.97 6.11 8.09
N VAL A 60 13.19 5.02 8.79
CA VAL A 60 14.51 4.43 8.90
C VAL A 60 15.01 3.99 7.54
N LEU A 61 14.12 3.48 6.70
CA LEU A 61 14.52 3.05 5.37
C LEU A 61 15.01 4.22 4.53
N VAL A 62 14.40 5.38 4.71
CA VAL A 62 14.85 6.57 4.01
C VAL A 62 16.17 7.04 4.59
N ALA A 63 16.27 7.06 5.92
CA ALA A 63 17.48 7.55 6.58
C ALA A 63 18.69 6.71 6.23
N GLU A 64 18.50 5.41 6.08
CA GLU A 64 19.60 4.52 5.75
C GLU A 64 19.85 4.43 4.24
N GLY A 65 19.08 5.12 3.45
CA GLY A 65 19.29 5.13 2.01
C GLY A 65 18.73 3.93 1.27
N ALA A 66 17.90 3.15 1.95
CA ALA A 66 17.32 1.96 1.33
C ALA A 66 16.20 2.30 0.35
N ILE A 67 15.48 3.37 0.61
CA ILE A 67 14.45 3.87 -0.31
C ILE A 67 14.55 5.38 -0.39
N SER A 68 13.89 5.96 -1.38
CA SER A 68 13.84 7.40 -1.55
C SER A 68 12.70 7.99 -0.73
N PRO A 69 12.77 9.27 -0.36
CA PRO A 69 11.66 9.89 0.35
C PRO A 69 10.35 9.81 -0.41
N GLU A 70 10.39 9.87 -1.74
CA GLU A 70 9.17 9.78 -2.54
C GLU A 70 8.51 8.43 -2.44
N ASP A 71 9.27 7.39 -2.11
CA ASP A 71 8.70 6.06 -2.00
C ASP A 71 7.70 5.97 -0.86
N LEU A 72 7.77 6.88 0.11
CA LEU A 72 6.79 6.91 1.18
C LEU A 72 5.40 7.28 0.69
N ASN A 73 5.30 7.83 -0.51
CA ASN A 73 4.01 8.18 -1.08
C ASN A 73 3.33 6.99 -1.75
N LEU A 74 3.98 5.85 -1.80
CA LEU A 74 3.40 4.67 -2.42
C LEU A 74 2.28 4.06 -1.59
N PHE A 75 2.22 4.38 -0.31
CA PHE A 75 1.22 3.81 0.57
C PHE A 75 0.70 4.87 1.53
N GLN A 76 -0.45 4.59 2.13
CA GLN A 76 -1.06 5.51 3.09
C GLN A 76 -1.63 4.74 4.26
N TYR A 77 -1.59 5.36 5.44
CA TYR A 77 -2.15 4.77 6.65
C TYR A 77 -3.56 5.29 6.84
N VAL A 78 -4.49 4.42 7.17
CA VAL A 78 -5.85 4.83 7.50
C VAL A 78 -6.34 4.08 8.72
N ASP A 79 -7.39 4.60 9.34
CA ASP A 79 -7.94 3.98 10.53
C ASP A 79 -9.45 3.77 10.44
N ASP A 80 -10.06 4.15 9.35
CA ASP A 80 -11.48 3.86 9.18
C ASP A 80 -11.80 3.53 7.72
N PRO A 81 -12.87 2.75 7.51
CA PRO A 81 -13.19 2.29 6.16
C PRO A 81 -13.51 3.41 5.18
N GLN A 82 -14.11 4.49 5.65
CA GLN A 82 -14.46 5.56 4.75
C GLN A 82 -13.21 6.26 4.21
N ALA A 83 -12.19 6.43 5.07
CA ALA A 83 -10.95 7.04 4.60
C ALA A 83 -10.30 6.17 3.55
N ALA A 84 -10.33 4.84 3.74
CA ALA A 84 -9.76 3.94 2.75
C ALA A 84 -10.49 4.04 1.43
N TRP A 85 -11.81 4.07 1.49
CA TRP A 85 -12.63 4.17 0.29
C TRP A 85 -12.37 5.47 -0.45
N ASP A 86 -12.26 6.57 0.30
CA ASP A 86 -12.03 7.86 -0.30
C ASP A 86 -10.71 7.91 -1.05
N ILE A 87 -9.68 7.28 -0.49
CA ILE A 87 -8.38 7.22 -1.15
C ILE A 87 -8.47 6.45 -2.46
N ILE A 88 -9.15 5.33 -2.45
CA ILE A 88 -9.29 4.51 -3.65
C ILE A 88 -10.09 5.28 -4.71
N ARG A 89 -11.18 5.87 -4.28
CA ARG A 89 -12.03 6.61 -5.20
C ARG A 89 -11.28 7.78 -5.82
N ASP A 90 -10.57 8.55 -4.99
CA ASP A 90 -9.86 9.71 -5.47
C ASP A 90 -8.71 9.34 -6.39
N PHE A 91 -8.05 8.25 -6.11
CA PHE A 91 -6.96 7.80 -6.96
C PHE A 91 -7.46 7.56 -8.38
N TYR A 92 -8.57 6.87 -8.51
CA TYR A 92 -9.09 6.55 -9.83
C TYR A 92 -9.83 7.71 -10.46
N ALA A 93 -10.35 8.62 -9.68
CA ALA A 93 -10.96 9.82 -10.23
C ALA A 93 -9.91 10.72 -10.86
N LEU A 94 -8.69 10.74 -10.28
CA LEU A 94 -7.63 11.58 -10.79
C LEU A 94 -6.89 10.95 -11.94
N THR A 95 -6.81 9.64 -12.00
CA THR A 95 -6.00 8.96 -13.00
C THR A 95 -6.79 8.38 -14.14
N ALA A 96 -8.11 8.23 -13.97
CA ALA A 96 -8.91 7.66 -15.02
C ALA A 96 -9.08 8.65 -16.16
N PRO A 97 -9.15 8.15 -17.36
CA PRO A 97 -9.43 9.04 -18.47
C PRO A 97 -10.79 9.63 -18.30
N SER A 98 -10.92 10.85 -18.67
CA SER A 98 -12.18 11.51 -18.59
C SER A 98 -13.20 10.87 -19.47
N GLY A 99 -14.31 10.73 -19.04
CA GLY A 99 -15.37 10.19 -19.89
C GLY A 99 -15.76 8.88 -19.56
#